data_44859bb622cee04bfd6ea79fe402d5ca
#
_entry.id   44859bb622cee04bfd6ea79fe402d5ca
#
_cell.length_a   1.000
_cell.length_b   1.000
_cell.length_c   1.000
_cell.angle_alpha   90.00
_cell.angle_beta   90.00
_cell.angle_gamma   90.00
#
_symmetry.space_group_name_H-M   'P 1'
#
loop_
_entity.id
_entity.type
_entity.pdbx_description
1 polymer ?
#
loop_
_entity_poly.entity_id
_entity_poly.type
_entity_poly.pdbx_seq_one_letter_code
_entity_poly.pdbx_strand_id
1 'polypeptide(L)'
;AGKTTFALRVATELLSSGDVHKVTIVCPTEHLKYQWAEAAARVGIHIDPSYSNSQGALGSRFDGVALTYAQVAANANLHRARTDQARTLVILDEIHHGGDALSWGDAIREAFTPARRRLALTGTPFRSDTSPIPFVRYKEDASGAKRSQADYSYGYSDALRDGVVRPVMFMSYSGQMRWRTKAGDEVAARLGEPLTKDLESQAWRTALDP
;
A
#
# COMPACT_ATOMS: atom_id res chain seq x y z
N ALA A 1 1.49 3.65 -11.61
CA ALA A 1 1.37 5.09 -11.83
C ALA A 1 -0.11 5.50 -11.77
N GLY A 2 -0.42 6.76 -11.38
CA GLY A 2 -1.77 7.32 -11.47
C GLY A 2 -2.77 6.93 -10.38
N LYS A 3 -2.41 6.16 -9.36
CA LYS A 3 -3.32 5.74 -8.27
C LYS A 3 -4.08 6.91 -7.61
N THR A 4 -3.35 7.98 -7.27
CA THR A 4 -3.94 9.18 -6.63
C THR A 4 -4.95 9.86 -7.54
N THR A 5 -4.61 10.09 -8.80
CA THR A 5 -5.50 10.72 -9.79
C THR A 5 -6.76 9.88 -10.00
N PHE A 6 -6.61 8.57 -10.15
CA PHE A 6 -7.73 7.64 -10.27
C PHE A 6 -8.66 7.69 -9.05
N ALA A 7 -8.08 7.62 -7.84
CA ALA A 7 -8.86 7.63 -6.61
C ALA A 7 -9.60 8.96 -6.41
N LEU A 8 -8.97 10.09 -6.72
CA LEU A 8 -9.61 11.40 -6.63
C LEU A 8 -10.71 11.57 -7.69
N ARG A 9 -10.55 11.01 -8.88
CA ARG A 9 -11.63 10.98 -9.88
C ARG A 9 -12.83 10.21 -9.37
N VAL A 10 -12.64 9.02 -8.79
CA VAL A 10 -13.70 8.24 -8.16
C VAL A 10 -14.37 9.02 -7.02
N ALA A 11 -13.56 9.69 -6.17
CA ALA A 11 -14.09 10.50 -5.07
C ALA A 11 -14.96 11.65 -5.58
N THR A 12 -14.52 12.37 -6.61
CA THR A 12 -15.29 13.46 -7.23
C THR A 12 -16.63 12.97 -7.76
N GLU A 13 -16.66 11.87 -8.49
CA GLU A 13 -17.90 11.29 -9.03
C GLU A 13 -18.88 10.87 -7.92
N LEU A 14 -18.37 10.19 -6.88
CA LEU A 14 -19.21 9.73 -5.77
C LEU A 14 -19.75 10.87 -4.91
N LEU A 15 -18.97 11.94 -4.70
CA LEU A 15 -19.43 13.15 -4.01
C LEU A 15 -20.45 13.90 -4.86
N SER A 16 -20.19 14.11 -6.15
CA SER A 16 -21.08 14.82 -7.06
C SER A 16 -22.43 14.11 -7.25
N SER A 17 -22.43 12.78 -7.29
CA SER A 17 -23.67 11.98 -7.36
C SER A 17 -24.42 11.89 -6.04
N GLY A 18 -23.82 12.34 -4.92
CA GLY A 18 -24.38 12.19 -3.58
C GLY A 18 -24.41 10.74 -3.07
N ASP A 19 -23.70 9.79 -3.71
CA ASP A 19 -23.57 8.43 -3.17
C ASP A 19 -22.77 8.43 -1.86
N VAL A 20 -21.81 9.35 -1.75
CA VAL A 20 -21.07 9.62 -0.52
C VAL A 20 -21.09 11.12 -0.17
N HIS A 21 -20.91 11.43 1.11
CA HIS A 21 -20.88 12.81 1.62
C HIS A 21 -19.55 13.17 2.28
N LYS A 22 -18.77 12.18 2.64
CA LYS A 22 -17.45 12.36 3.28
C LYS A 22 -16.41 11.44 2.66
N VAL A 23 -15.15 11.86 2.75
CA VAL A 23 -13.99 11.09 2.29
C VAL A 23 -13.02 10.88 3.46
N THR A 24 -12.58 9.66 3.67
CA THR A 24 -11.47 9.35 4.57
C THR A 24 -10.35 8.73 3.76
N ILE A 25 -9.16 9.32 3.80
CA ILE A 25 -7.97 8.80 3.14
C ILE A 25 -7.06 8.23 4.21
N VAL A 26 -6.61 6.99 4.04
CA VAL A 26 -5.67 6.34 4.93
C VAL A 26 -4.40 6.00 4.17
N CYS A 27 -3.26 6.44 4.67
CA CYS A 27 -1.96 6.31 4.02
C CYS A 27 -0.88 5.85 5.02
N PRO A 28 0.28 5.36 4.54
CA PRO A 28 1.32 4.81 5.41
C PRO A 28 2.00 5.83 6.33
N THR A 29 2.19 7.06 5.87
CA THR A 29 3.03 8.04 6.57
C THR A 29 2.34 9.41 6.72
N GLU A 30 2.77 10.18 7.72
CA GLU A 30 2.29 11.55 7.97
C GLU A 30 2.51 12.47 6.75
N HIS A 31 3.65 12.35 6.09
CA HIS A 31 3.96 13.17 4.91
C HIS A 31 2.95 12.94 3.77
N LEU A 32 2.51 11.71 3.56
CA LEU A 32 1.53 11.38 2.53
C LEU A 32 0.15 12.00 2.81
N LYS A 33 -0.23 12.24 4.06
CA LYS A 33 -1.49 12.94 4.39
C LYS A 33 -1.55 14.30 3.72
N TYR A 34 -0.47 15.07 3.78
CA TYR A 34 -0.38 16.40 3.18
C TYR A 34 -0.36 16.34 1.66
N GLN A 35 0.36 15.38 1.07
CA GLN A 35 0.35 15.19 -0.39
C GLN A 35 -1.06 14.82 -0.91
N TRP A 36 -1.77 13.97 -0.19
CA TRP A 36 -3.15 13.62 -0.53
C TRP A 36 -4.09 14.81 -0.40
N ALA A 37 -3.97 15.62 0.67
CA ALA A 37 -4.78 16.80 0.87
C ALA A 37 -4.53 17.86 -0.23
N GLU A 38 -3.27 18.09 -0.60
CA GLU A 38 -2.91 18.98 -1.70
C GLU A 38 -3.46 18.50 -3.05
N ALA A 39 -3.32 17.20 -3.35
CA ALA A 39 -3.87 16.63 -4.58
C ALA A 39 -5.40 16.71 -4.62
N ALA A 40 -6.09 16.48 -3.50
CA ALA A 40 -7.54 16.57 -3.37
C ALA A 40 -8.02 18.02 -3.57
N ALA A 41 -7.32 18.99 -3.02
CA ALA A 41 -7.66 20.41 -3.17
C ALA A 41 -7.64 20.86 -4.64
N ARG A 42 -6.75 20.31 -5.47
CA ARG A 42 -6.69 20.61 -6.91
C ARG A 42 -7.94 20.17 -7.69
N VAL A 43 -8.73 19.24 -7.14
CA VAL A 43 -10.00 18.78 -7.71
C VAL A 43 -11.20 19.24 -6.90
N GLY A 44 -11.02 20.22 -6.00
CA GLY A 44 -12.10 20.83 -5.22
C GLY A 44 -12.56 20.03 -4.01
N ILE A 45 -11.78 19.04 -3.55
CA ILE A 45 -12.08 18.24 -2.35
C ILE A 45 -11.19 18.72 -1.20
N HIS A 46 -11.78 19.19 -0.11
CA HIS A 46 -11.05 19.74 1.03
C HIS A 46 -10.83 18.68 2.11
N ILE A 47 -9.61 18.18 2.21
CA ILE A 47 -9.21 17.15 3.18
C ILE A 47 -8.38 17.79 4.29
N ASP A 48 -8.70 17.49 5.54
CA ASP A 48 -7.88 17.89 6.69
C ASP A 48 -6.73 16.89 6.91
N PRO A 49 -5.46 17.28 6.62
CA PRO A 49 -4.31 16.42 6.86
C PRO A 49 -3.80 16.48 8.30
N SER A 50 -4.20 17.51 9.07
CA SER A 50 -3.76 17.73 10.44
C SER A 50 -4.67 17.11 11.49
N TYR A 51 -5.76 16.45 11.06
CA TYR A 51 -6.69 15.82 11.98
C TYR A 51 -5.99 14.83 12.92
N SER A 52 -6.28 14.94 14.23
CA SER A 52 -5.80 14.03 15.26
C SER A 52 -6.95 13.33 15.99
N ASN A 53 -6.69 12.18 16.60
CA ASN A 53 -7.70 11.41 17.34
C ASN A 53 -8.25 12.18 18.58
N SER A 54 -7.54 13.17 19.07
CA SER A 54 -7.99 14.03 20.19
C SER A 54 -8.91 15.17 19.76
N GLN A 55 -9.03 15.45 18.47
CA GLN A 55 -9.75 16.63 17.95
C GLN A 55 -11.27 16.45 17.98
N GLY A 56 -11.77 15.23 18.03
CA GLY A 56 -13.22 14.93 18.04
C GLY A 56 -13.87 15.18 16.68
N ALA A 57 -14.72 16.21 16.56
CA ALA A 57 -15.45 16.48 15.33
C ALA A 57 -14.59 17.13 14.24
N LEU A 58 -14.85 16.77 12.99
CA LEU A 58 -14.26 17.42 11.82
C LEU A 58 -14.87 18.82 11.62
N GLY A 59 -14.04 19.82 11.33
CA GLY A 59 -14.52 21.15 10.98
C GLY A 59 -15.42 21.14 9.73
N SER A 60 -16.49 21.94 9.76
CA SER A 60 -17.53 21.96 8.69
C SER A 60 -16.99 22.29 7.29
N ARG A 61 -15.84 22.95 7.22
CA ARG A 61 -15.19 23.34 5.95
C ARG A 61 -14.52 22.17 5.21
N PHE A 62 -14.36 21.00 5.85
CA PHE A 62 -13.69 19.86 5.24
C PHE A 62 -14.68 18.81 4.75
N ASP A 63 -14.40 18.29 3.57
CA ASP A 63 -15.11 17.14 3.00
C ASP A 63 -14.64 15.82 3.59
N GLY A 64 -13.48 15.83 4.25
CA GLY A 64 -12.91 14.62 4.84
C GLY A 64 -11.59 14.84 5.57
N VAL A 65 -10.94 13.72 5.89
CA VAL A 65 -9.65 13.69 6.61
C VAL A 65 -8.65 12.77 5.93
N ALA A 66 -7.36 13.07 6.15
CA ALA A 66 -6.28 12.13 5.87
C ALA A 66 -5.70 11.61 7.19
N LEU A 67 -5.53 10.29 7.29
CA LEU A 67 -5.10 9.54 8.47
C LEU A 67 -3.92 8.64 8.13
N THR A 68 -3.14 8.26 9.12
CA THR A 68 -2.20 7.14 8.97
C THR A 68 -2.83 5.83 9.45
N TYR A 69 -2.31 4.68 8.98
CA TYR A 69 -2.71 3.37 9.50
C TYR A 69 -2.50 3.24 11.00
N ALA A 70 -1.38 3.77 11.51
CA ALA A 70 -1.09 3.81 12.95
C ALA A 70 -2.12 4.63 13.74
N GLN A 71 -2.55 5.78 13.19
CA GLN A 71 -3.56 6.63 13.81
C GLN A 71 -4.93 5.92 13.89
N VAL A 72 -5.31 5.18 12.86
CA VAL A 72 -6.53 4.38 12.86
C VAL A 72 -6.42 3.23 13.86
N ALA A 73 -5.30 2.52 13.90
CA ALA A 73 -5.08 1.42 14.83
C ALA A 73 -5.08 1.86 16.29
N ALA A 74 -4.62 3.08 16.58
CA ALA A 74 -4.62 3.64 17.94
C ALA A 74 -6.04 3.89 18.49
N ASN A 75 -7.05 4.12 17.64
CA ASN A 75 -8.44 4.30 18.07
C ASN A 75 -9.44 3.91 16.97
N ALA A 76 -9.54 2.61 16.68
CA ALA A 76 -10.43 2.06 15.65
C ALA A 76 -11.91 2.44 15.87
N ASN A 77 -12.37 2.43 17.13
CA ASN A 77 -13.76 2.74 17.48
C ASN A 77 -14.14 4.20 17.16
N LEU A 78 -13.23 5.16 17.37
CA LEU A 78 -13.45 6.55 16.97
C LEU A 78 -13.67 6.64 15.45
N HIS A 79 -12.81 5.98 14.68
CA HIS A 79 -12.91 5.99 13.22
C HIS A 79 -14.12 5.22 12.70
N ARG A 80 -14.52 4.15 13.37
CA ARG A 80 -15.78 3.45 13.11
C ARG A 80 -16.98 4.39 13.30
N ALA A 81 -17.08 5.04 14.45
CA ALA A 81 -18.16 5.98 14.75
C ALA A 81 -18.25 7.10 13.69
N ARG A 82 -17.11 7.67 13.30
CA ARG A 82 -17.05 8.70 12.25
C ARG A 82 -17.50 8.16 10.87
N THR A 83 -17.09 6.94 10.55
CA THR A 83 -17.45 6.32 9.26
C THR A 83 -18.93 6.02 9.19
N ASP A 84 -19.56 5.67 10.33
CA ASP A 84 -20.98 5.34 10.44
C ASP A 84 -21.89 6.58 10.43
N GLN A 85 -21.38 7.73 10.92
CA GLN A 85 -22.13 8.98 10.98
C GLN A 85 -22.52 9.57 9.61
N ALA A 86 -21.82 9.22 8.54
CA ALA A 86 -22.07 9.75 7.21
C ALA A 86 -21.77 8.69 6.14
N ARG A 87 -22.40 8.82 4.97
CA ARG A 87 -22.06 8.02 3.80
C ARG A 87 -20.62 8.36 3.37
N THR A 88 -19.68 7.52 3.76
CA THR A 88 -18.24 7.79 3.60
C THR A 88 -17.63 6.92 2.52
N LEU A 89 -16.81 7.53 1.65
CA LEU A 89 -15.80 6.85 0.85
C LEU A 89 -14.52 6.72 1.67
N VAL A 90 -14.00 5.52 1.82
CA VAL A 90 -12.68 5.27 2.42
C VAL A 90 -11.70 4.88 1.34
N ILE A 91 -10.63 5.66 1.18
CA ILE A 91 -9.51 5.40 0.27
C ILE A 91 -8.36 4.86 1.13
N LEU A 92 -7.93 3.63 0.84
CA LEU A 92 -6.86 2.93 1.56
C LEU A 92 -5.63 2.85 0.65
N ASP A 93 -4.73 3.83 0.80
CA ASP A 93 -3.53 3.91 -0.04
C ASP A 93 -2.45 2.98 0.47
N GLU A 94 -1.83 2.22 -0.46
CA GLU A 94 -0.85 1.17 -0.15
C GLU A 94 -1.35 0.23 0.96
N ILE A 95 -2.54 -0.32 0.77
CA ILE A 95 -3.28 -1.10 1.79
C ILE A 95 -2.49 -2.28 2.37
N HIS A 96 -1.45 -2.76 1.67
CA HIS A 96 -0.56 -3.81 2.19
C HIS A 96 0.16 -3.40 3.48
N HIS A 97 0.38 -2.09 3.73
CA HIS A 97 0.85 -1.57 5.01
C HIS A 97 -0.20 -1.61 6.13
N GLY A 98 -1.47 -1.72 5.80
CA GLY A 98 -2.57 -1.81 6.78
C GLY A 98 -2.56 -3.06 7.65
N GLY A 99 -1.56 -3.92 7.51
CA GLY A 99 -1.38 -5.13 8.29
C GLY A 99 0.02 -5.29 8.89
N ASP A 100 0.88 -4.26 8.85
CA ASP A 100 2.28 -4.34 9.29
C ASP A 100 2.43 -4.75 10.77
N ALA A 101 1.47 -4.43 11.63
CA ALA A 101 1.28 -5.09 12.92
C ALA A 101 0.04 -6.01 12.85
N LEU A 102 0.10 -7.17 13.49
CA LEU A 102 -1.01 -8.16 13.51
C LEU A 102 -2.37 -7.54 13.90
N SER A 103 -2.35 -6.53 14.79
CA SER A 103 -3.54 -5.81 15.25
C SER A 103 -4.07 -4.75 14.28
N TRP A 104 -3.26 -4.29 13.32
CA TRP A 104 -3.69 -3.20 12.43
C TRP A 104 -4.74 -3.66 11.43
N GLY A 105 -4.63 -4.90 10.95
CA GLY A 105 -5.59 -5.47 10.01
C GLY A 105 -7.01 -5.49 10.58
N ASP A 106 -7.16 -5.91 11.82
CA ASP A 106 -8.45 -5.96 12.52
C ASP A 106 -8.95 -4.55 12.84
N ALA A 107 -8.07 -3.64 13.26
CA ALA A 107 -8.44 -2.25 13.52
C ALA A 107 -8.95 -1.54 12.25
N ILE A 108 -8.32 -1.78 11.11
CA ILE A 108 -8.77 -1.24 9.80
C ILE A 108 -10.12 -1.82 9.40
N ARG A 109 -10.36 -3.12 9.62
CA ARG A 109 -11.66 -3.75 9.39
C ARG A 109 -12.71 -3.14 10.30
N GLU A 110 -12.43 -3.04 11.60
CA GLU A 110 -13.34 -2.46 12.59
C GLU A 110 -13.72 -1.02 12.22
N ALA A 111 -12.74 -0.18 11.92
CA ALA A 111 -12.95 1.23 11.60
C ALA A 111 -13.80 1.47 10.34
N PHE A 112 -13.62 0.63 9.31
CA PHE A 112 -14.12 0.93 7.97
C PHE A 112 -15.13 -0.07 7.42
N THR A 113 -15.56 -1.07 8.19
CA THR A 113 -16.68 -1.96 7.79
C THR A 113 -17.95 -1.18 7.48
N PRO A 114 -18.37 -0.12 8.23
CA PRO A 114 -19.58 0.62 7.93
C PRO A 114 -19.47 1.59 6.74
N ALA A 115 -18.29 1.72 6.12
CA ALA A 115 -18.10 2.63 5.00
C ALA A 115 -19.05 2.34 3.83
N ARG A 116 -19.66 3.39 3.25
CA ARG A 116 -20.52 3.26 2.07
C ARG A 116 -19.76 2.71 0.87
N ARG A 117 -18.53 3.20 0.65
CA ARG A 117 -17.61 2.73 -0.40
C ARG A 117 -16.20 2.61 0.15
N ARG A 118 -15.46 1.62 -0.31
CA ARG A 118 -14.05 1.41 -0.01
C ARG A 118 -13.27 1.26 -1.31
N LEU A 119 -12.19 2.01 -1.43
CA LEU A 119 -11.25 1.93 -2.54
C LEU A 119 -9.88 1.54 -1.99
N ALA A 120 -9.49 0.29 -2.18
CA ALA A 120 -8.19 -0.22 -1.79
C ALA A 120 -7.20 -0.10 -2.95
N LEU A 121 -6.08 0.60 -2.72
CA LEU A 121 -5.04 0.83 -3.70
C LEU A 121 -3.75 0.14 -3.26
N THR A 122 -3.12 -0.61 -4.16
CA THR A 122 -1.80 -1.21 -3.91
C THR A 122 -1.10 -1.56 -5.22
N GLY A 123 0.21 -1.50 -5.22
CA GLY A 123 1.04 -2.07 -6.29
C GLY A 123 1.49 -3.51 -5.98
N THR A 124 1.41 -3.92 -4.73
CA THR A 124 1.87 -5.22 -4.21
C THR A 124 0.80 -5.85 -3.33
N PRO A 125 -0.20 -6.56 -3.91
CA PRO A 125 -1.34 -7.09 -3.17
C PRO A 125 -1.00 -8.33 -2.32
N PHE A 126 0.25 -8.53 -1.95
CA PHE A 126 0.76 -9.64 -1.14
C PHE A 126 1.68 -9.12 -0.05
N ARG A 127 1.75 -9.87 1.04
CA ARG A 127 2.62 -9.62 2.17
C ARG A 127 3.63 -10.74 2.31
N SER A 128 4.79 -10.44 2.87
CA SER A 128 5.84 -11.43 3.15
C SER A 128 5.43 -12.48 4.19
N ASP A 129 4.53 -12.13 5.11
CA ASP A 129 4.00 -12.99 6.17
C ASP A 129 2.77 -13.81 5.75
N THR A 130 2.38 -13.79 4.48
CA THR A 130 1.21 -14.49 3.92
C THR A 130 -0.15 -14.15 4.54
N SER A 131 -0.21 -13.19 5.48
CA SER A 131 -1.46 -12.75 6.10
C SER A 131 -2.36 -12.03 5.11
N PRO A 132 -3.70 -12.22 5.16
CA PRO A 132 -4.61 -11.57 4.25
C PRO A 132 -4.67 -10.06 4.52
N ILE A 133 -4.53 -9.26 3.47
CA ILE A 133 -4.68 -7.80 3.52
C ILE A 133 -6.17 -7.46 3.73
N PRO A 134 -6.52 -6.54 4.64
CA PRO A 134 -7.91 -6.14 4.86
C PRO A 134 -8.58 -5.68 3.56
N PHE A 135 -9.83 -6.13 3.35
CA PHE A 135 -10.65 -5.80 2.17
C PHE A 135 -10.10 -6.24 0.81
N VAL A 136 -8.97 -6.95 0.74
CA VAL A 136 -8.47 -7.56 -0.49
C VAL A 136 -9.00 -8.99 -0.61
N ARG A 137 -9.51 -9.32 -1.77
CA ARG A 137 -10.01 -10.66 -2.10
C ARG A 137 -8.93 -11.48 -2.78
N TYR A 138 -8.87 -12.76 -2.43
CA TYR A 138 -7.94 -13.71 -3.04
C TYR A 138 -8.70 -14.91 -3.59
N LYS A 139 -8.20 -15.46 -4.67
CA LYS A 139 -8.65 -16.72 -5.27
C LYS A 139 -7.44 -17.63 -5.45
N GLU A 140 -7.60 -18.90 -5.19
CA GLU A 140 -6.60 -19.91 -5.54
C GLU A 140 -6.73 -20.27 -7.01
N ASP A 141 -5.63 -20.33 -7.73
CA ASP A 141 -5.56 -20.82 -9.08
C ASP A 141 -5.45 -22.36 -9.10
N ALA A 142 -5.44 -22.95 -10.30
CA ALA A 142 -5.36 -24.41 -10.47
C ALA A 142 -4.08 -25.05 -9.88
N SER A 143 -3.05 -24.26 -9.59
CA SER A 143 -1.82 -24.70 -8.94
C SER A 143 -1.84 -24.55 -7.41
N GLY A 144 -2.93 -24.04 -6.83
CA GLY A 144 -3.04 -23.70 -5.40
C GLY A 144 -2.40 -22.36 -5.03
N ALA A 145 -1.90 -21.60 -6.00
CA ALA A 145 -1.32 -20.29 -5.74
C ALA A 145 -2.41 -19.24 -5.53
N LYS A 146 -2.27 -18.43 -4.47
CA LYS A 146 -3.20 -17.34 -4.18
C LYS A 146 -2.97 -16.17 -5.13
N ARG A 147 -4.01 -15.75 -5.83
CA ARG A 147 -4.04 -14.54 -6.66
C ARG A 147 -5.00 -13.53 -6.09
N SER A 148 -4.57 -12.26 -6.02
CA SER A 148 -5.47 -11.17 -5.64
C SER A 148 -6.49 -10.91 -6.75
N GLN A 149 -7.74 -10.68 -6.36
CA GLN A 149 -8.81 -10.26 -7.27
C GLN A 149 -8.96 -8.74 -7.19
N ALA A 150 -8.45 -8.04 -8.21
CA ALA A 150 -8.65 -6.61 -8.37
C ALA A 150 -9.89 -6.34 -9.23
N ASP A 151 -10.67 -5.30 -8.87
CA ASP A 151 -11.76 -4.83 -9.73
C ASP A 151 -11.21 -4.08 -10.95
N TYR A 152 -10.01 -3.48 -10.82
CA TYR A 152 -9.25 -2.84 -11.90
C TYR A 152 -7.76 -3.05 -11.70
N SER A 153 -7.05 -3.32 -12.78
CA SER A 153 -5.59 -3.49 -12.77
C SER A 153 -4.97 -2.67 -13.91
N TYR A 154 -3.98 -1.86 -13.58
CA TYR A 154 -3.13 -1.15 -14.51
C TYR A 154 -1.68 -1.55 -14.27
N GLY A 155 -1.25 -2.55 -15.02
CA GLY A 155 0.04 -3.22 -14.85
C GLY A 155 1.21 -2.49 -15.50
N TYR A 156 2.41 -3.03 -15.30
CA TYR A 156 3.62 -2.49 -15.91
C TYR A 156 3.55 -2.50 -17.45
N SER A 157 3.02 -3.56 -18.04
CA SER A 157 2.86 -3.69 -19.51
C SER A 157 1.94 -2.61 -20.08
N ASP A 158 0.84 -2.28 -19.37
CA ASP A 158 -0.07 -1.22 -19.78
C ASP A 158 0.62 0.15 -19.69
N ALA A 159 1.30 0.40 -18.56
CA ALA A 159 2.01 1.64 -18.31
C ALA A 159 3.19 1.87 -19.29
N LEU A 160 3.84 0.78 -19.72
CA LEU A 160 4.89 0.82 -20.73
C LEU A 160 4.30 1.15 -22.12
N ARG A 161 3.23 0.47 -22.52
CA ARG A 161 2.51 0.73 -23.77
C ARG A 161 2.03 2.18 -23.87
N ASP A 162 1.53 2.71 -22.75
CA ASP A 162 1.02 4.09 -22.67
C ASP A 162 2.12 5.15 -22.49
N GLY A 163 3.40 4.74 -22.45
CA GLY A 163 4.54 5.64 -22.29
C GLY A 163 4.66 6.33 -20.91
N VAL A 164 3.95 5.80 -19.89
CA VAL A 164 3.89 6.38 -18.53
C VAL A 164 5.11 5.99 -17.68
N VAL A 165 5.70 4.84 -17.99
CA VAL A 165 6.91 4.35 -17.31
C VAL A 165 8.03 4.06 -18.32
N ARG A 166 9.26 4.09 -17.85
CA ARG A 166 10.43 3.70 -18.65
C ARG A 166 10.57 2.18 -18.63
N PRO A 167 11.08 1.56 -19.72
CA PRO A 167 11.46 0.16 -19.70
C PRO A 167 12.50 -0.12 -18.61
N VAL A 168 12.28 -1.17 -17.82
CA VAL A 168 13.28 -1.68 -16.89
C VAL A 168 14.02 -2.79 -17.58
N MET A 169 15.33 -2.63 -17.72
CA MET A 169 16.22 -3.67 -18.24
C MET A 169 16.92 -4.35 -17.07
N PHE A 170 16.66 -5.63 -16.90
CA PHE A 170 17.40 -6.46 -15.97
C PHE A 170 18.63 -7.00 -16.70
N MET A 171 19.82 -6.50 -16.31
CA MET A 171 21.06 -7.04 -16.82
C MET A 171 21.52 -8.14 -15.86
N SER A 172 21.63 -9.36 -16.39
CA SER A 172 22.19 -10.47 -15.62
C SER A 172 23.70 -10.43 -15.74
N TYR A 173 24.37 -10.16 -14.64
CA TYR A 173 25.80 -10.28 -14.54
C TYR A 173 26.13 -11.66 -13.93
N SER A 174 26.93 -12.46 -14.62
CA SER A 174 27.50 -13.70 -14.08
C SER A 174 29.02 -13.52 -13.99
N GLY A 175 29.60 -13.84 -12.85
CA GLY A 175 31.03 -13.78 -12.62
C GLY A 175 31.49 -14.84 -11.64
N GLN A 176 32.79 -15.22 -11.68
CA GLN A 176 33.40 -15.99 -10.61
C GLN A 176 33.72 -15.05 -9.47
N MET A 177 33.28 -15.40 -8.27
CA MET A 177 33.63 -14.72 -7.03
C MET A 177 34.53 -15.65 -6.19
N ARG A 178 35.49 -15.06 -5.50
CA ARG A 178 36.32 -15.74 -4.51
C ARG A 178 36.22 -14.97 -3.21
N TRP A 179 35.99 -15.69 -2.14
CA TRP A 179 36.00 -15.10 -0.80
C TRP A 179 36.59 -16.10 0.20
N ARG A 180 36.99 -15.58 1.34
CA ARG A 180 37.51 -16.40 2.43
C ARG A 180 36.44 -16.50 3.52
N THR A 181 36.12 -17.71 3.93
CA THR A 181 35.19 -17.96 5.03
C THR A 181 35.77 -17.50 6.36
N LYS A 182 34.93 -17.35 7.39
CA LYS A 182 35.42 -17.09 8.77
C LYS A 182 36.32 -18.19 9.31
N ALA A 183 36.25 -19.40 8.78
CA ALA A 183 37.13 -20.52 9.13
C ALA A 183 38.51 -20.48 8.38
N GLY A 184 38.65 -19.54 7.43
CA GLY A 184 39.91 -19.36 6.69
C GLY A 184 39.94 -20.08 5.33
N ASP A 185 38.89 -20.81 4.97
CA ASP A 185 38.82 -21.56 3.71
C ASP A 185 38.55 -20.62 2.53
N GLU A 186 39.24 -20.81 1.42
CA GLU A 186 38.94 -20.11 0.18
C GLU A 186 37.80 -20.81 -0.56
N VAL A 187 36.75 -20.08 -0.84
CA VAL A 187 35.58 -20.54 -1.61
C VAL A 187 35.50 -19.76 -2.92
N ALA A 188 35.33 -20.47 -4.02
CA ALA A 188 35.05 -19.88 -5.33
C ALA A 188 33.71 -20.41 -5.84
N ALA A 189 32.83 -19.52 -6.27
CA ALA A 189 31.54 -19.90 -6.88
C ALA A 189 31.14 -18.90 -7.95
N ARG A 190 30.32 -19.34 -8.90
CA ARG A 190 29.64 -18.47 -9.85
C ARG A 190 28.33 -17.93 -9.27
N LEU A 191 28.02 -16.66 -9.52
CA LEU A 191 26.70 -16.11 -9.26
C LEU A 191 25.63 -16.93 -9.97
N GLY A 192 24.66 -17.47 -9.22
CA GLY A 192 23.57 -18.30 -9.75
C GLY A 192 23.80 -19.82 -9.63
N GLU A 193 24.95 -20.29 -9.15
CA GLU A 193 25.13 -21.69 -8.77
C GLU A 193 24.40 -21.98 -7.45
N PRO A 194 23.79 -23.17 -7.30
CA PRO A 194 23.12 -23.56 -6.05
C PRO A 194 24.17 -23.69 -4.93
N LEU A 195 24.09 -22.78 -3.95
CA LEU A 195 24.91 -22.74 -2.76
C LEU A 195 24.04 -23.00 -1.52
N THR A 196 24.68 -23.36 -0.41
CA THR A 196 23.98 -23.35 0.87
C THR A 196 23.59 -21.91 1.24
N LYS A 197 22.49 -21.69 2.00
CA LYS A 197 21.99 -20.35 2.37
C LYS A 197 23.08 -19.45 2.99
N ASP A 198 23.99 -20.01 3.77
CA ASP A 198 25.08 -19.27 4.40
C ASP A 198 26.15 -18.84 3.40
N LEU A 199 26.50 -19.70 2.46
CA LEU A 199 27.45 -19.39 1.39
C LEU A 199 26.86 -18.42 0.38
N GLU A 200 25.56 -18.53 0.08
CA GLU A 200 24.84 -17.59 -0.78
C GLU A 200 24.84 -16.18 -0.17
N SER A 201 24.56 -16.05 1.13
CA SER A 201 24.62 -14.78 1.84
C SER A 201 26.00 -14.15 1.84
N GLN A 202 27.07 -14.96 1.96
CA GLN A 202 28.47 -14.50 1.90
C GLN A 202 28.84 -14.07 0.47
N ALA A 203 28.41 -14.83 -0.53
CA ALA A 203 28.62 -14.51 -1.94
C ALA A 203 27.98 -13.18 -2.32
N TRP A 204 26.73 -12.95 -1.91
CA TRP A 204 26.03 -11.69 -2.15
C TRP A 204 26.70 -10.49 -1.47
N ARG A 205 27.16 -10.64 -0.23
CA ARG A 205 27.91 -9.56 0.47
C ARG A 205 29.19 -9.22 -0.27
N THR A 206 29.95 -10.22 -0.71
CA THR A 206 31.20 -10.02 -1.47
C THR A 206 30.96 -9.36 -2.82
N ALA A 207 29.81 -9.64 -3.47
CA ALA A 207 29.46 -9.01 -4.75
C ALA A 207 29.02 -7.56 -4.61
N LEU A 208 28.45 -7.18 -3.47
CA LEU A 208 27.90 -5.83 -3.22
C LEU A 208 28.89 -4.90 -2.51
N ASP A 209 29.92 -5.45 -1.87
CA ASP A 209 30.94 -4.73 -1.10
C ASP A 209 32.33 -5.28 -1.50
N PRO A 210 32.85 -4.86 -2.68
CA PRO A 210 34.11 -5.34 -3.25
C PRO A 210 35.36 -4.86 -2.50
#